data_b9a236a1a15e14262cea88bb327aa353
#
_entry.id   b9a236a1a15e14262cea88bb327aa353
#
_cell.length_a   1.000
_cell.length_b   1.000
_cell.length_c   1.000
_cell.angle_alpha   90.00
_cell.angle_beta   90.00
_cell.angle_gamma   90.00
#
_symmetry.space_group_name_H-M   'P 1'
#
loop_
_entity.id
_entity.type
_entity.pdbx_description
1 polymer ?
#
loop_
_entity_poly.entity_id
_entity_poly.type
_entity_poly.pdbx_seq_one_letter_code
_entity_poly.pdbx_strand_id
1 'polypeptide(L)'
;MSIRTSVRLVLGMLVAVSLVACERESRPIDKLTGAATQPASLTDLFPGGAPPPTHDVSPFQQNAWGMAEGKRLFTFYNCSGCHANGGGGMGPALMDDRWIYGSHPTAIFSSIVEGRPNGMPSWRNKIADAQVWQIVAYIQSMSGQAPQTAMPSRSDHMRYSTPENNRPAQSPVRTGRP
;
A
#
# COMPACT_ATOMS: atom_id res chain seq x y z
N MET A 1 58.42 -16.80 22.94
CA MET A 1 56.97 -16.69 23.10
C MET A 1 56.36 -17.89 22.42
N SER A 2 55.61 -18.73 23.13
CA SER A 2 55.21 -20.06 22.61
C SER A 2 54.05 -19.87 21.58
N ILE A 3 54.10 -20.56 20.47
CA ILE A 3 53.09 -20.57 19.39
C ILE A 3 51.66 -20.74 19.96
N ARG A 4 51.53 -21.52 21.01
CA ARG A 4 50.27 -21.76 21.73
C ARG A 4 49.67 -20.48 22.37
N THR A 5 50.52 -19.56 22.85
CA THR A 5 50.10 -18.30 23.45
C THR A 5 49.64 -17.31 22.39
N SER A 6 50.34 -17.28 21.25
CA SER A 6 49.95 -16.42 20.13
C SER A 6 48.62 -16.86 19.51
N VAL A 7 48.37 -18.16 19.35
CA VAL A 7 47.08 -18.68 18.83
C VAL A 7 45.91 -18.33 19.75
N ARG A 8 46.10 -18.43 21.07
CA ARG A 8 45.05 -18.07 22.05
C ARG A 8 44.72 -16.59 22.03
N LEU A 9 45.71 -15.73 21.86
CA LEU A 9 45.51 -14.28 21.75
C LEU A 9 44.77 -13.90 20.47
N VAL A 10 45.12 -14.51 19.32
CA VAL A 10 44.44 -14.27 18.03
C VAL A 10 42.98 -14.75 18.09
N LEU A 11 42.74 -15.94 18.68
CA LEU A 11 41.38 -16.48 18.82
C LEU A 11 40.51 -15.61 19.74
N GLY A 12 41.10 -15.14 20.85
CA GLY A 12 40.41 -14.20 21.76
C GLY A 12 40.05 -12.86 21.10
N MET A 13 40.96 -12.35 20.27
CA MET A 13 40.73 -11.10 19.51
C MET A 13 39.65 -11.26 18.44
N LEU A 14 39.60 -12.41 17.76
CA LEU A 14 38.55 -12.73 16.79
C LEU A 14 37.16 -12.85 17.43
N VAL A 15 37.06 -13.46 18.61
CA VAL A 15 35.83 -13.56 19.37
C VAL A 15 35.38 -12.17 19.88
N ALA A 16 36.30 -11.33 20.32
CA ALA A 16 35.97 -9.96 20.77
C ALA A 16 35.46 -9.09 19.62
N VAL A 17 36.02 -9.21 18.41
CA VAL A 17 35.56 -8.46 17.23
C VAL A 17 34.17 -8.93 16.77
N SER A 18 33.85 -10.22 16.89
CA SER A 18 32.53 -10.74 16.50
C SER A 18 31.39 -10.29 17.46
N LEU A 19 31.72 -9.93 18.69
CA LEU A 19 30.73 -9.44 19.67
C LEU A 19 30.34 -7.97 19.45
N VAL A 20 31.16 -7.18 18.73
CA VAL A 20 30.89 -5.76 18.43
C VAL A 20 30.10 -5.60 17.12
N ALA A 21 30.02 -6.64 16.28
CA ALA A 21 29.40 -6.58 14.96
C ALA A 21 27.85 -6.61 14.97
N CYS A 22 27.22 -6.76 16.13
CA CYS A 22 25.76 -6.67 16.26
C CYS A 22 25.34 -5.27 16.73
N GLU A 23 25.66 -4.23 15.99
CA GLU A 23 24.94 -2.96 16.16
C GLU A 23 23.49 -3.17 15.67
N ARG A 24 22.59 -3.21 16.64
CA ARG A 24 21.16 -3.13 16.36
C ARG A 24 20.89 -1.77 15.73
N GLU A 25 20.63 -1.76 14.43
CA GLU A 25 20.24 -0.56 13.69
C GLU A 25 19.09 0.14 14.44
N SER A 26 19.41 1.20 15.13
CA SER A 26 18.42 2.11 15.70
C SER A 26 18.02 3.08 14.61
N ARG A 27 16.97 2.75 13.86
CA ARG A 27 16.34 3.73 12.97
C ARG A 27 15.73 4.80 13.86
N PRO A 28 16.16 6.06 13.79
CA PRO A 28 15.39 7.12 14.37
C PRO A 28 14.03 7.07 13.70
N ILE A 29 13.00 6.73 14.45
CA ILE A 29 11.64 7.00 14.03
C ILE A 29 11.56 8.51 14.11
N ASP A 30 11.86 9.17 12.99
CA ASP A 30 11.53 10.57 12.84
C ASP A 30 10.05 10.67 13.19
N LYS A 31 9.80 11.31 14.32
CA LYS A 31 8.44 11.66 14.69
C LYS A 31 7.91 12.37 13.47
N LEU A 32 6.94 11.74 12.79
CA LEU A 32 6.22 12.32 11.67
C LEU A 32 5.57 13.61 12.18
N THR A 33 6.40 14.65 12.25
CA THR A 33 6.00 16.00 12.59
C THR A 33 5.23 16.48 11.36
N GLY A 34 3.93 16.22 11.34
CA GLY A 34 3.07 16.63 10.23
C GLY A 34 2.08 15.60 9.72
N ALA A 35 2.25 14.31 9.99
CA ALA A 35 1.12 13.40 9.90
C ALA A 35 0.23 13.71 11.10
N ALA A 36 -0.72 14.62 10.93
CA ALA A 36 -1.80 14.76 11.87
C ALA A 36 -2.31 13.34 12.13
N THR A 37 -2.06 12.83 13.32
CA THR A 37 -2.77 11.70 13.88
C THR A 37 -4.22 12.16 14.04
N GLN A 38 -4.93 12.22 12.91
CA GLN A 38 -6.37 12.33 13.00
C GLN A 38 -6.81 11.03 13.65
N PRO A 39 -7.47 11.10 14.81
CA PRO A 39 -8.04 9.91 15.39
C PRO A 39 -8.90 9.28 14.29
N ALA A 40 -8.66 8.00 14.01
CA ALA A 40 -9.46 7.27 13.04
C ALA A 40 -10.91 7.30 13.53
N SER A 41 -11.69 8.25 13.04
CA SER A 41 -13.11 8.30 13.33
C SER A 41 -13.74 7.17 12.55
N LEU A 42 -14.14 6.12 13.25
CA LEU A 42 -14.88 5.00 12.67
C LEU A 42 -16.38 5.33 12.54
N THR A 43 -16.78 6.55 12.83
CA THR A 43 -18.19 6.98 12.81
C THR A 43 -18.36 8.20 11.91
N ASP A 44 -19.42 8.22 11.11
CA ASP A 44 -19.84 9.36 10.31
C ASP A 44 -20.49 10.49 11.16
N LEU A 45 -20.46 10.37 12.49
CA LEU A 45 -20.97 11.37 13.39
C LEU A 45 -19.92 12.47 13.58
N PHE A 46 -20.18 13.63 13.04
CA PHE A 46 -19.38 14.85 13.23
C PHE A 46 -20.17 15.85 14.10
N PRO A 47 -20.29 15.62 15.41
CA PRO A 47 -21.05 16.54 16.27
C PRO A 47 -20.34 17.90 16.32
N GLY A 48 -20.89 18.87 15.61
CA GLY A 48 -20.39 20.25 15.59
C GLY A 48 -19.15 20.50 14.74
N GLY A 49 -18.66 19.52 13.97
CA GLY A 49 -17.56 19.67 13.01
C GLY A 49 -18.04 19.74 11.57
N ALA A 50 -17.25 20.38 10.71
CA ALA A 50 -17.47 20.29 9.27
C ALA A 50 -17.19 18.84 8.81
N PRO A 51 -17.96 18.30 7.84
CA PRO A 51 -17.63 17.01 7.25
C PRO A 51 -16.21 17.06 6.69
N PRO A 52 -15.47 15.92 6.70
CA PRO A 52 -14.14 15.89 6.13
C PRO A 52 -14.20 16.35 4.67
N PRO A 53 -13.15 17.03 4.19
CA PRO A 53 -13.12 17.49 2.81
C PRO A 53 -13.30 16.31 1.87
N THR A 54 -14.21 16.44 0.92
CA THR A 54 -14.37 15.47 -0.17
C THR A 54 -13.12 15.55 -1.04
N HIS A 55 -12.27 14.55 -0.99
CA HIS A 55 -11.09 14.50 -1.83
C HIS A 55 -11.48 13.98 -3.22
N ASP A 56 -11.48 14.84 -4.21
CA ASP A 56 -11.64 14.43 -5.61
C ASP A 56 -10.43 13.62 -6.10
N VAL A 57 -9.33 13.73 -5.39
CA VAL A 57 -8.09 13.01 -5.68
C VAL A 57 -7.63 12.26 -4.42
N SER A 58 -7.16 11.04 -4.58
CA SER A 58 -6.58 10.32 -3.45
C SER A 58 -5.38 11.11 -2.88
N PRO A 59 -5.35 11.41 -1.57
CA PRO A 59 -4.22 12.11 -0.96
C PRO A 59 -2.91 11.31 -1.04
N PHE A 60 -2.98 10.03 -1.40
CA PHE A 60 -1.84 9.13 -1.51
C PHE A 60 -1.49 8.75 -2.96
N GLN A 61 -2.14 9.34 -3.97
CA GLN A 61 -1.96 8.97 -5.38
C GLN A 61 -0.53 9.17 -5.89
N GLN A 62 0.21 10.12 -5.32
CA GLN A 62 1.61 10.40 -5.67
C GLN A 62 2.60 9.94 -4.58
N ASN A 63 2.15 9.10 -3.68
CA ASN A 63 2.91 8.70 -2.51
C ASN A 63 3.20 7.20 -2.54
N ALA A 64 4.44 6.83 -2.88
CA ALA A 64 4.88 5.44 -2.93
C ALA A 64 4.69 4.70 -1.59
N TRP A 65 4.87 5.38 -0.47
CA TRP A 65 4.59 4.80 0.85
C TRP A 65 3.10 4.51 1.02
N GLY A 66 2.22 5.45 0.64
CA GLY A 66 0.77 5.25 0.70
C GLY A 66 0.31 4.08 -0.15
N MET A 67 0.88 3.90 -1.35
CA MET A 67 0.60 2.74 -2.21
C MET A 67 1.10 1.43 -1.61
N ALA A 68 2.31 1.42 -1.03
CA ALA A 68 2.86 0.24 -0.37
C ALA A 68 2.03 -0.18 0.85
N GLU A 69 1.61 0.80 1.66
CA GLU A 69 0.71 0.58 2.78
C GLU A 69 -0.67 0.12 2.31
N GLY A 70 -1.20 0.70 1.24
CA GLY A 70 -2.44 0.26 0.60
C GLY A 70 -2.38 -1.22 0.16
N LYS A 71 -1.25 -1.68 -0.39
CA LYS A 71 -1.03 -3.08 -0.70
C LYS A 71 -1.10 -3.97 0.54
N ARG A 72 -0.45 -3.54 1.62
CA ARG A 72 -0.48 -4.26 2.90
C ARG A 72 -1.90 -4.36 3.45
N LEU A 73 -2.65 -3.25 3.43
CA LEU A 73 -4.03 -3.18 3.88
C LEU A 73 -4.97 -4.01 3.00
N PHE A 74 -4.78 -4.00 1.69
CA PHE A 74 -5.53 -4.82 0.74
C PHE A 74 -5.43 -6.32 1.08
N THR A 75 -4.24 -6.77 1.48
CA THR A 75 -4.04 -8.15 1.94
C THR A 75 -4.60 -8.35 3.34
N PHE A 76 -4.38 -7.41 4.26
CA PHE A 76 -4.80 -7.48 5.66
C PHE A 76 -6.33 -7.59 5.79
N TYR A 77 -7.06 -6.79 5.03
CA TYR A 77 -8.53 -6.83 5.01
C TYR A 77 -9.10 -7.90 4.07
N ASN A 78 -8.25 -8.80 3.57
CA ASN A 78 -8.64 -9.92 2.71
C ASN A 78 -9.36 -9.50 1.41
N CYS A 79 -9.08 -8.32 0.89
CA CYS A 79 -9.57 -7.90 -0.42
C CYS A 79 -9.07 -8.86 -1.52
N SER A 80 -7.85 -9.39 -1.34
CA SER A 80 -7.26 -10.41 -2.22
C SER A 80 -8.05 -11.72 -2.28
N GLY A 81 -8.85 -12.04 -1.26
CA GLY A 81 -9.67 -13.25 -1.26
C GLY A 81 -10.74 -13.25 -2.37
N CYS A 82 -11.27 -12.08 -2.71
CA CYS A 82 -12.26 -11.93 -3.79
C CYS A 82 -11.64 -11.42 -5.09
N HIS A 83 -10.67 -10.48 -5.00
CA HIS A 83 -10.06 -9.84 -6.15
C HIS A 83 -8.74 -10.46 -6.58
N ALA A 84 -8.33 -11.58 -5.96
CA ALA A 84 -6.99 -12.15 -6.06
C ALA A 84 -5.96 -11.05 -5.75
N ASN A 85 -4.81 -11.03 -6.35
CA ASN A 85 -3.87 -9.90 -6.20
C ASN A 85 -4.11 -8.81 -7.27
N GLY A 86 -5.39 -8.54 -7.57
CA GLY A 86 -5.83 -7.59 -8.60
C GLY A 86 -6.26 -8.25 -9.91
N GLY A 87 -5.96 -9.54 -10.11
CA GLY A 87 -6.30 -10.25 -11.35
C GLY A 87 -7.76 -10.69 -11.48
N GLY A 88 -8.57 -10.50 -10.43
CA GLY A 88 -9.96 -10.92 -10.43
C GLY A 88 -10.17 -12.36 -9.97
N GLY A 89 -11.38 -12.66 -9.52
CA GLY A 89 -11.81 -13.95 -9.02
C GLY A 89 -13.31 -13.94 -8.82
N MET A 90 -13.80 -14.02 -7.59
CA MET A 90 -15.21 -13.76 -7.29
C MET A 90 -15.60 -12.31 -7.55
N GLY A 91 -14.67 -11.38 -7.30
CA GLY A 91 -14.78 -9.98 -7.66
C GLY A 91 -14.12 -9.69 -9.02
N PRO A 92 -14.42 -8.54 -9.64
CA PRO A 92 -13.82 -8.15 -10.91
C PRO A 92 -12.30 -7.95 -10.80
N ALA A 93 -11.61 -8.04 -11.93
CA ALA A 93 -10.21 -7.64 -12.03
C ALA A 93 -10.06 -6.15 -11.69
N LEU A 94 -8.92 -5.79 -11.10
CA LEU A 94 -8.56 -4.42 -10.71
C LEU A 94 -7.30 -3.94 -11.42
N MET A 95 -6.70 -4.80 -12.25
CA MET A 95 -5.46 -4.54 -12.99
C MET A 95 -5.71 -4.16 -14.43
N ASP A 96 -6.91 -4.37 -14.92
CA ASP A 96 -7.31 -4.05 -16.29
C ASP A 96 -7.88 -2.63 -16.40
N ASP A 97 -8.19 -2.22 -17.62
CA ASP A 97 -8.77 -0.91 -17.94
C ASP A 97 -10.31 -0.89 -17.86
N ARG A 98 -10.93 -2.03 -17.45
CA ARG A 98 -12.39 -2.19 -17.44
C ARG A 98 -12.99 -1.93 -16.07
N TRP A 99 -13.77 -0.89 -15.95
CA TRP A 99 -14.38 -0.45 -14.70
C TRP A 99 -15.91 -0.50 -14.73
N ILE A 100 -16.51 -1.15 -13.74
CA ILE A 100 -17.97 -1.24 -13.64
C ILE A 100 -18.54 0.05 -13.04
N TYR A 101 -17.96 0.51 -11.91
CA TYR A 101 -18.46 1.65 -11.16
C TYR A 101 -17.64 2.93 -11.34
N GLY A 102 -16.64 2.88 -12.20
CA GLY A 102 -15.74 3.99 -12.49
C GLY A 102 -14.38 3.85 -11.83
N SER A 103 -13.38 4.47 -12.46
CA SER A 103 -11.96 4.41 -12.09
C SER A 103 -11.49 5.61 -11.28
N HIS A 104 -12.35 6.63 -11.14
CA HIS A 104 -12.00 7.82 -10.36
C HIS A 104 -11.77 7.45 -8.89
N PRO A 105 -10.81 8.07 -8.20
CA PRO A 105 -10.51 7.76 -6.79
C PRO A 105 -11.73 7.71 -5.89
N THR A 106 -12.63 8.68 -6.03
CA THR A 106 -13.87 8.74 -5.24
C THR A 106 -14.83 7.60 -5.57
N ALA A 107 -14.89 7.14 -6.81
CA ALA A 107 -15.72 6.01 -7.22
C ALA A 107 -15.21 4.68 -6.65
N ILE A 108 -13.88 4.52 -6.60
CA ILE A 108 -13.24 3.36 -5.96
C ILE A 108 -13.47 3.42 -4.45
N PHE A 109 -13.28 4.58 -3.84
CA PHE A 109 -13.53 4.82 -2.42
C PHE A 109 -14.97 4.45 -2.05
N SER A 110 -15.97 5.00 -2.76
CA SER A 110 -17.38 4.67 -2.56
C SER A 110 -17.65 3.19 -2.72
N SER A 111 -17.01 2.54 -3.69
CA SER A 111 -17.17 1.10 -3.91
C SER A 111 -16.70 0.27 -2.73
N ILE A 112 -15.64 0.69 -2.06
CA ILE A 112 -15.12 0.02 -0.86
C ILE A 112 -16.04 0.30 0.33
N VAL A 113 -16.34 1.57 0.58
CA VAL A 113 -17.10 1.99 1.75
C VAL A 113 -18.54 1.47 1.72
N GLU A 114 -19.20 1.57 0.58
CA GLU A 114 -20.61 1.19 0.43
C GLU A 114 -20.79 -0.30 0.12
N GLY A 115 -19.76 -0.94 -0.42
CA GLY A 115 -19.92 -2.26 -1.02
C GLY A 115 -20.63 -2.19 -2.37
N ARG A 116 -20.77 -3.35 -3.02
CA ARG A 116 -21.48 -3.43 -4.32
C ARG A 116 -22.38 -4.67 -4.37
N PRO A 117 -23.46 -4.61 -5.15
CA PRO A 117 -24.27 -5.78 -5.44
C PRO A 117 -23.42 -6.96 -5.92
N ASN A 118 -23.91 -8.17 -5.74
CA ASN A 118 -23.25 -9.42 -6.09
C ASN A 118 -22.06 -9.81 -5.18
N GLY A 119 -22.08 -9.36 -3.92
CA GLY A 119 -21.28 -9.97 -2.87
C GLY A 119 -20.11 -9.15 -2.35
N MET A 120 -19.88 -7.94 -2.84
CA MET A 120 -18.89 -7.07 -2.22
C MET A 120 -19.46 -6.44 -0.94
N PRO A 121 -18.94 -6.75 0.26
CA PRO A 121 -19.46 -6.20 1.50
C PRO A 121 -19.13 -4.72 1.64
N SER A 122 -19.97 -4.01 2.41
CA SER A 122 -19.65 -2.67 2.87
C SER A 122 -18.54 -2.69 3.92
N TRP A 123 -17.54 -1.82 3.73
CA TRP A 123 -16.47 -1.59 4.68
C TRP A 123 -16.64 -0.30 5.49
N ARG A 124 -17.81 0.33 5.37
CA ARG A 124 -18.18 1.51 6.18
C ARG A 124 -18.00 1.19 7.66
N ASN A 125 -17.33 2.09 8.36
CA ASN A 125 -17.05 1.96 9.80
C ASN A 125 -16.20 0.72 10.21
N LYS A 126 -15.63 -0.01 9.24
CA LYS A 126 -14.73 -1.14 9.50
C LYS A 126 -13.28 -0.80 9.16
N ILE A 127 -13.08 0.09 8.21
CA ILE A 127 -11.78 0.59 7.79
C ILE A 127 -11.80 2.10 7.94
N ALA A 128 -10.76 2.69 8.52
CA ALA A 128 -10.64 4.14 8.61
C ALA A 128 -10.47 4.75 7.21
N ASP A 129 -11.07 5.91 6.95
CA ASP A 129 -11.06 6.57 5.64
C ASP A 129 -9.65 6.77 5.07
N ALA A 130 -8.70 7.15 5.91
CA ALA A 130 -7.31 7.28 5.49
C ALA A 130 -6.73 5.96 4.95
N GLN A 131 -7.09 4.83 5.55
CA GLN A 131 -6.66 3.50 5.09
C GLN A 131 -7.40 3.10 3.81
N VAL A 132 -8.67 3.47 3.68
CA VAL A 132 -9.42 3.27 2.41
C VAL A 132 -8.73 4.05 1.29
N TRP A 133 -8.33 5.31 1.52
CA TRP A 133 -7.60 6.10 0.54
C TRP A 133 -6.25 5.50 0.14
N GLN A 134 -5.54 4.85 1.08
CA GLN A 134 -4.32 4.12 0.77
C GLN A 134 -4.61 2.90 -0.12
N ILE A 135 -5.68 2.15 0.18
CA ILE A 135 -6.13 1.04 -0.67
C ILE A 135 -6.51 1.54 -2.07
N VAL A 136 -7.21 2.67 -2.18
CA VAL A 136 -7.55 3.31 -3.45
C VAL A 136 -6.29 3.62 -4.26
N ALA A 137 -5.27 4.23 -3.63
CA ALA A 137 -4.00 4.53 -4.29
C ALA A 137 -3.30 3.27 -4.80
N TYR A 138 -3.32 2.19 -4.03
CA TYR A 138 -2.79 0.90 -4.47
C TYR A 138 -3.57 0.33 -5.66
N ILE A 139 -4.89 0.34 -5.63
CA ILE A 139 -5.74 -0.14 -6.74
C ILE A 139 -5.43 0.65 -8.02
N GLN A 140 -5.32 1.97 -7.93
CA GLN A 140 -4.93 2.81 -9.06
C GLN A 140 -3.53 2.51 -9.58
N SER A 141 -2.60 2.13 -8.70
CA SER A 141 -1.26 1.72 -9.13
C SER A 141 -1.27 0.42 -9.91
N MET A 142 -2.13 -0.53 -9.53
CA MET A 142 -2.28 -1.80 -10.25
C MET A 142 -2.88 -1.64 -11.65
N SER A 143 -3.82 -0.72 -11.81
CA SER A 143 -4.52 -0.47 -13.08
C SER A 143 -3.78 0.51 -14.00
N GLY A 144 -2.55 0.91 -13.66
CA GLY A 144 -1.76 1.83 -14.46
C GLY A 144 -2.21 3.29 -14.43
N GLN A 145 -3.07 3.66 -13.49
CA GLN A 145 -3.60 5.03 -13.35
C GLN A 145 -2.76 5.92 -12.42
N ALA A 146 -1.86 5.32 -11.63
CA ALA A 146 -0.97 6.10 -10.78
C ALA A 146 0.13 6.78 -11.61
N PRO A 147 0.62 7.95 -11.17
CA PRO A 147 1.74 8.61 -11.81
C PRO A 147 2.98 7.70 -11.85
N GLN A 148 3.64 7.65 -13.00
CA GLN A 148 4.85 6.82 -13.18
C GLN A 148 5.94 7.13 -12.15
N THR A 149 6.02 8.36 -11.68
CA THR A 149 6.99 8.79 -10.66
C THR A 149 6.76 8.19 -9.28
N ALA A 150 5.54 7.75 -8.99
CA ALA A 150 5.16 7.14 -7.72
C ALA A 150 5.10 5.60 -7.79
N MET A 151 5.19 5.02 -8.98
CA MET A 151 5.16 3.57 -9.16
C MET A 151 6.51 2.93 -8.84
N PRO A 152 6.53 1.68 -8.36
CA PRO A 152 7.77 0.95 -8.20
C PRO A 152 8.50 0.80 -9.54
N SER A 153 9.77 1.20 -9.57
CA SER A 153 10.63 1.04 -10.76
C SER A 153 11.41 -0.26 -10.77
N ARG A 154 11.44 -0.95 -9.63
CA ARG A 154 12.24 -2.14 -9.40
C ARG A 154 11.42 -3.39 -9.62
N SER A 155 11.92 -4.33 -10.41
CA SER A 155 11.35 -5.66 -10.57
C SER A 155 12.19 -6.66 -9.78
N ASP A 156 11.61 -7.23 -8.73
CA ASP A 156 12.25 -8.28 -7.92
C ASP A 156 11.87 -9.69 -8.42
N HIS A 157 11.25 -9.78 -9.60
CA HIS A 157 10.89 -11.06 -10.20
C HIS A 157 12.06 -11.73 -10.91
N MET A 158 12.17 -13.04 -10.78
CA MET A 158 13.16 -13.85 -11.51
C MET A 158 12.97 -13.80 -13.04
N ARG A 159 11.77 -13.44 -13.50
CA ARG A 159 11.47 -13.20 -14.92
C ARG A 159 11.48 -11.70 -15.17
N TYR A 160 12.26 -11.28 -16.14
CA TYR A 160 12.30 -9.89 -16.55
C TYR A 160 10.91 -9.45 -17.04
N SER A 161 10.37 -8.42 -16.42
CA SER A 161 9.18 -7.71 -16.89
C SER A 161 9.49 -6.22 -16.99
N THR A 162 8.79 -5.53 -17.87
CA THR A 162 8.93 -4.07 -17.96
C THR A 162 8.55 -3.45 -16.61
N PRO A 163 9.43 -2.62 -16.01
CA PRO A 163 9.12 -1.92 -14.77
C PRO A 163 7.83 -1.11 -14.89
N GLU A 164 7.08 -1.00 -13.81
CA GLU A 164 5.77 -0.33 -13.80
C GLU A 164 5.86 1.13 -14.28
N ASN A 165 6.91 1.84 -13.91
CA ASN A 165 7.13 3.22 -14.33
C ASN A 165 7.45 3.39 -15.83
N ASN A 166 7.77 2.30 -16.54
CA ASN A 166 8.03 2.30 -17.98
C ASN A 166 6.83 1.80 -18.81
N ARG A 167 5.74 1.43 -18.16
CA ARG A 167 4.52 1.04 -18.86
C ARG A 167 3.74 2.28 -19.28
N PRO A 168 3.18 2.31 -20.49
CA PRO A 168 2.29 3.40 -20.87
C PRO A 168 1.05 3.40 -19.97
N ALA A 169 0.62 4.58 -19.56
CA ALA A 169 -0.62 4.74 -18.82
C ALA A 169 -1.80 4.27 -19.66
N GLN A 170 -2.67 3.46 -19.06
CA GLN A 170 -3.88 2.98 -19.73
C GLN A 170 -5.05 3.92 -19.42
N SER A 171 -5.79 4.28 -20.44
CA SER A 171 -7.02 5.06 -20.24
C SER A 171 -8.13 4.14 -19.71
N PRO A 172 -8.77 4.48 -18.59
CA PRO A 172 -9.84 3.67 -18.01
C PRO A 172 -11.04 3.58 -18.95
N VAL A 173 -11.58 2.37 -19.11
CA VAL A 173 -12.81 2.11 -19.87
C VAL A 173 -13.92 1.73 -18.89
N ARG A 174 -15.01 2.48 -18.92
CA ARG A 174 -16.18 2.17 -18.10
C ARG A 174 -17.04 1.11 -18.81
N THR A 175 -17.19 -0.04 -18.19
CA THR A 175 -17.99 -1.16 -18.70
C THR A 175 -19.26 -1.40 -17.87
N GLY A 176 -19.69 -0.39 -17.10
CA GLY A 176 -20.87 -0.50 -16.24
C GLY A 176 -22.11 -0.81 -17.05
N ARG A 177 -22.93 -1.75 -16.57
CA ARG A 177 -24.31 -1.87 -17.03
C ARG A 177 -25.12 -0.70 -16.49
N PRO A 178 -26.08 -0.19 -17.27
CA PRO A 178 -27.02 0.81 -16.83
C PRO A 178 -27.84 0.34 -15.63
#